data_7e05889130e77e7dbea3e76ac8279c7e
#
_entry.id   7e05889130e77e7dbea3e76ac8279c7e
#
_cell.length_a   1.000
_cell.length_b   1.000
_cell.length_c   1.000
_cell.angle_alpha   90.00
_cell.angle_beta   90.00
_cell.angle_gamma   90.00
#
_symmetry.space_group_name_H-M   'P 1'
#
loop_
_entity.id
_entity.type
_entity.pdbx_description
1 polymer ?
#
loop_
_entity_poly.entity_id
_entity_poly.type
_entity_poly.pdbx_seq_one_letter_code
_entity_poly.pdbx_strand_id
1 'polypeptide(L)'
;MHLIIIANPFSGGGNGKKQFDYLVNYCLKNNITVTTYLTQYAGEIIEIISHIIQNLSSEQKIIIIGGDGTLNEAISSLIAFKKEIPIAYLPAGTGNDFAREMKLTHDIPTFIKHLQNETIKNLEIILYHEKMSHKKGIAINSLGFGIDAAICQLNTFQVKSQKKRFGLNKLSYLTPIIDAFKHHQKFQASIQIDDEPVQIADKNLLVGLFNHSYFGGGIQFVPTAKQNSHHFEVVVARDVTTKVILKAFPFILWNKQHFERFPNHLLKQTATKACIKIKQPILMQTDGEVTSFETVDLEAKLMTYPIYLT
;
A
#
# COMPACT_ATOMS: atom_id res chain seq x y z
N MET A 1 5.53 13.88 -27.27
CA MET A 1 5.44 13.09 -26.02
C MET A 1 5.76 11.64 -26.31
N HIS A 2 6.70 11.05 -25.61
CA HIS A 2 7.07 9.64 -25.70
C HIS A 2 6.76 8.97 -24.36
N LEU A 3 5.94 7.91 -24.37
CA LEU A 3 5.52 7.20 -23.16
C LEU A 3 6.25 5.87 -23.03
N ILE A 4 6.79 5.62 -21.84
CA ILE A 4 7.34 4.33 -21.46
C ILE A 4 6.30 3.65 -20.57
N ILE A 5 5.70 2.58 -21.05
CA ILE A 5 4.60 1.88 -20.38
C ILE A 5 5.13 0.59 -19.80
N ILE A 6 5.12 0.47 -18.48
CA ILE A 6 5.49 -0.75 -17.75
C ILE A 6 4.22 -1.31 -17.13
N ALA A 7 3.84 -2.54 -17.49
CA ALA A 7 2.60 -3.12 -17.02
C ALA A 7 2.80 -4.52 -16.41
N ASN A 8 2.11 -4.75 -15.29
CA ASN A 8 1.91 -6.09 -14.76
C ASN A 8 0.64 -6.69 -15.38
N PRO A 9 0.77 -7.59 -16.38
CA PRO A 9 -0.39 -8.12 -17.11
C PRO A 9 -1.32 -8.97 -16.24
N PHE A 10 -0.81 -9.51 -15.12
CA PHE A 10 -1.54 -10.39 -14.21
C PHE A 10 -2.35 -9.62 -13.16
N SER A 11 -2.11 -8.33 -12.99
CA SER A 11 -2.82 -7.49 -12.02
C SER A 11 -4.33 -7.56 -12.21
N GLY A 12 -5.07 -7.60 -11.10
CA GLY A 12 -6.53 -7.61 -11.10
C GLY A 12 -7.15 -8.78 -11.90
N GLY A 13 -6.49 -9.95 -11.90
CA GLY A 13 -6.98 -11.12 -12.64
C GLY A 13 -6.94 -10.96 -14.17
N GLY A 14 -5.93 -10.24 -14.68
CA GLY A 14 -5.75 -9.97 -16.12
C GLY A 14 -6.26 -8.59 -16.56
N ASN A 15 -6.75 -7.76 -15.63
CA ASN A 15 -7.14 -6.39 -15.93
C ASN A 15 -5.94 -5.54 -16.37
N GLY A 16 -4.74 -5.81 -15.81
CA GLY A 16 -3.50 -5.14 -16.21
C GLY A 16 -3.22 -5.28 -17.71
N LYS A 17 -3.38 -6.48 -18.26
CA LYS A 17 -3.22 -6.69 -19.71
C LYS A 17 -4.28 -5.94 -20.52
N LYS A 18 -5.54 -5.92 -20.08
CA LYS A 18 -6.62 -5.20 -20.77
C LYS A 18 -6.37 -3.70 -20.81
N GLN A 19 -5.97 -3.10 -19.67
CA GLN A 19 -5.64 -1.67 -19.59
C GLN A 19 -4.43 -1.33 -20.43
N PHE A 20 -3.41 -2.18 -20.42
CA PHE A 20 -2.24 -2.04 -21.28
C PHE A 20 -2.61 -2.02 -22.76
N ASP A 21 -3.35 -3.02 -23.24
CA ASP A 21 -3.74 -3.11 -24.65
C ASP A 21 -4.58 -1.91 -25.06
N TYR A 22 -5.50 -1.47 -24.19
CA TYR A 22 -6.32 -0.31 -24.50
C TYR A 22 -5.49 0.99 -24.56
N LEU A 23 -4.57 1.20 -23.60
CA LEU A 23 -3.70 2.38 -23.59
C LEU A 23 -2.79 2.40 -24.84
N VAL A 24 -2.16 1.29 -25.19
CA VAL A 24 -1.28 1.20 -26.37
C VAL A 24 -2.08 1.49 -27.65
N ASN A 25 -3.25 0.86 -27.81
CA ASN A 25 -4.10 1.11 -28.97
C ASN A 25 -4.58 2.58 -29.07
N TYR A 26 -4.90 3.19 -27.92
CA TYR A 26 -5.25 4.60 -27.87
C TYR A 26 -4.08 5.49 -28.30
N CYS A 27 -2.88 5.23 -27.80
CA CYS A 27 -1.67 5.96 -28.15
C CYS A 27 -1.37 5.86 -29.66
N LEU A 28 -1.43 4.67 -30.23
CA LEU A 28 -1.19 4.44 -31.67
C LEU A 28 -2.19 5.23 -32.55
N LYS A 29 -3.47 5.20 -32.18
CA LYS A 29 -4.53 5.95 -32.93
C LYS A 29 -4.35 7.47 -32.84
N ASN A 30 -3.69 7.97 -31.79
CA ASN A 30 -3.46 9.40 -31.58
C ASN A 30 -2.02 9.85 -31.88
N ASN A 31 -1.22 9.04 -32.60
CA ASN A 31 0.18 9.30 -32.96
C ASN A 31 1.08 9.62 -31.77
N ILE A 32 0.85 8.97 -30.62
CA ILE A 32 1.69 9.07 -29.44
C ILE A 32 2.73 7.95 -29.48
N THR A 33 4.01 8.28 -29.42
CA THR A 33 5.11 7.31 -29.40
C THR A 33 5.11 6.55 -28.09
N VAL A 34 5.25 5.21 -28.16
CA VAL A 34 5.29 4.35 -26.98
C VAL A 34 6.46 3.37 -27.03
N THR A 35 7.07 3.12 -25.88
CA THR A 35 7.94 1.98 -25.59
C THR A 35 7.28 1.16 -24.49
N THR A 36 7.21 -0.17 -24.65
CA THR A 36 6.36 -1.00 -23.80
C THR A 36 7.14 -2.14 -23.16
N TYR A 37 6.82 -2.42 -21.88
CA TYR A 37 7.36 -3.53 -21.10
C TYR A 37 6.22 -4.24 -20.37
N LEU A 38 6.18 -5.57 -20.46
CA LEU A 38 5.26 -6.42 -19.72
C LEU A 38 6.05 -7.26 -18.73
N THR A 39 5.75 -7.15 -17.43
CA THR A 39 6.41 -7.98 -16.42
C THR A 39 5.94 -9.43 -16.51
N GLN A 40 6.89 -10.37 -16.38
CA GLN A 40 6.65 -11.81 -16.42
C GLN A 40 6.63 -12.44 -15.02
N TYR A 41 7.36 -11.82 -14.05
CA TYR A 41 7.46 -12.28 -12.66
C TYR A 41 7.52 -11.10 -11.69
N ALA A 42 7.29 -11.37 -10.41
CA ALA A 42 7.39 -10.38 -9.35
C ALA A 42 8.84 -9.87 -9.20
N GLY A 43 9.01 -8.57 -9.08
CA GLY A 43 10.32 -7.92 -8.97
C GLY A 43 10.99 -7.56 -10.30
N GLU A 44 10.51 -8.06 -11.46
CA GLU A 44 11.11 -7.73 -12.77
C GLU A 44 11.06 -6.22 -13.08
N ILE A 45 10.11 -5.52 -12.49
CA ILE A 45 10.00 -4.05 -12.67
C ILE A 45 11.30 -3.33 -12.24
N ILE A 46 12.05 -3.89 -11.29
CA ILE A 46 13.35 -3.37 -10.84
C ILE A 46 14.36 -3.39 -11.97
N GLU A 47 14.44 -4.50 -12.67
CA GLU A 47 15.37 -4.70 -13.80
C GLU A 47 14.97 -3.78 -14.97
N ILE A 48 13.69 -3.72 -15.28
CA ILE A 48 13.14 -2.85 -16.33
C ILE A 48 13.46 -1.38 -16.03
N ILE A 49 13.20 -0.92 -14.81
CA ILE A 49 13.50 0.46 -14.40
C ILE A 49 15.01 0.73 -14.44
N SER A 50 15.83 -0.20 -13.95
CA SER A 50 17.30 -0.09 -14.02
C SER A 50 17.80 0.13 -15.43
N HIS A 51 17.22 -0.57 -16.42
CA HIS A 51 17.56 -0.40 -17.82
C HIS A 51 17.10 0.96 -18.38
N ILE A 52 15.87 1.34 -18.08
CA ILE A 52 15.23 2.58 -18.60
C ILE A 52 15.98 3.83 -18.12
N ILE A 53 16.32 3.91 -16.83
CA ILE A 53 16.89 5.13 -16.24
C ILE A 53 18.28 5.47 -16.75
N GLN A 54 18.97 4.54 -17.40
CA GLN A 54 20.29 4.77 -18.00
C GLN A 54 20.22 5.70 -19.21
N ASN A 55 19.11 5.64 -19.96
CA ASN A 55 18.93 6.36 -21.22
C ASN A 55 17.64 7.21 -21.26
N LEU A 56 17.03 7.48 -20.10
CA LEU A 56 15.79 8.22 -20.02
C LEU A 56 16.01 9.70 -20.39
N SER A 57 15.29 10.18 -21.39
CA SER A 57 15.27 11.59 -21.74
C SER A 57 14.17 12.34 -20.97
N SER A 58 14.33 13.69 -20.85
CA SER A 58 13.34 14.56 -20.19
C SER A 58 11.97 14.59 -20.89
N GLU A 59 11.89 14.23 -22.16
CA GLU A 59 10.64 14.18 -22.92
C GLU A 59 9.84 12.89 -22.71
N GLN A 60 10.46 11.90 -22.08
CA GLN A 60 9.85 10.59 -21.82
C GLN A 60 9.14 10.58 -20.48
N LYS A 61 7.96 9.98 -20.44
CA LYS A 61 7.16 9.81 -19.22
C LYS A 61 6.93 8.33 -18.96
N ILE A 62 7.16 7.93 -17.72
CA ILE A 62 6.96 6.53 -17.28
C ILE A 62 5.53 6.38 -16.78
N ILE A 63 4.83 5.36 -17.30
CA ILE A 63 3.50 4.95 -16.86
C ILE A 63 3.61 3.55 -16.26
N ILE A 64 3.09 3.40 -15.04
CA ILE A 64 2.99 2.11 -14.35
C ILE A 64 1.54 1.64 -14.42
N ILE A 65 1.30 0.44 -14.97
CA ILE A 65 -0.02 -0.20 -15.00
C ILE A 65 0.01 -1.43 -14.10
N GLY A 66 -0.77 -1.41 -13.02
CA GLY A 66 -0.78 -2.51 -12.07
C GLY A 66 -1.63 -2.27 -10.84
N GLY A 67 -1.41 -3.04 -9.80
CA GLY A 67 -1.95 -2.80 -8.46
C GLY A 67 -1.01 -1.96 -7.59
N ASP A 68 -1.41 -1.75 -6.33
CA ASP A 68 -0.64 -0.98 -5.34
C ASP A 68 0.78 -1.55 -5.14
N GLY A 69 0.94 -2.89 -5.15
CA GLY A 69 2.25 -3.55 -5.08
C GLY A 69 3.15 -3.22 -6.27
N THR A 70 2.60 -3.19 -7.50
CA THR A 70 3.36 -2.82 -8.70
C THR A 70 3.83 -1.35 -8.63
N LEU A 71 2.98 -0.46 -8.12
CA LEU A 71 3.34 0.94 -7.90
C LEU A 71 4.43 1.06 -6.82
N ASN A 72 4.30 0.32 -5.71
CA ASN A 72 5.30 0.28 -4.65
C ASN A 72 6.67 -0.20 -5.16
N GLU A 73 6.72 -1.31 -5.91
CA GLU A 73 7.97 -1.82 -6.52
C GLU A 73 8.63 -0.78 -7.43
N ALA A 74 7.82 -0.06 -8.24
CA ALA A 74 8.33 0.97 -9.14
C ALA A 74 8.96 2.15 -8.37
N ILE A 75 8.25 2.71 -7.41
CA ILE A 75 8.74 3.84 -6.59
C ILE A 75 9.94 3.40 -5.76
N SER A 76 9.88 2.23 -5.12
CA SER A 76 11.00 1.66 -4.34
C SER A 76 12.27 1.55 -5.19
N SER A 77 12.14 1.09 -6.43
CA SER A 77 13.27 0.95 -7.36
C SER A 77 13.89 2.30 -7.70
N LEU A 78 13.08 3.29 -8.04
CA LEU A 78 13.55 4.63 -8.37
C LEU A 78 14.25 5.30 -7.19
N ILE A 79 13.72 5.14 -5.98
CA ILE A 79 14.37 5.62 -4.74
C ILE A 79 15.70 4.91 -4.51
N ALA A 80 15.76 3.58 -4.68
CA ALA A 80 17.00 2.81 -4.53
C ALA A 80 18.09 3.25 -5.52
N PHE A 81 17.71 3.63 -6.74
CA PHE A 81 18.60 4.20 -7.74
C PHE A 81 18.88 5.71 -7.55
N LYS A 82 18.35 6.31 -6.47
CA LYS A 82 18.47 7.75 -6.16
C LYS A 82 17.96 8.64 -7.32
N LYS A 83 16.85 8.26 -7.91
CA LYS A 83 16.20 8.98 -9.02
C LYS A 83 14.82 9.46 -8.58
N GLU A 84 14.59 10.76 -8.68
CA GLU A 84 13.29 11.41 -8.44
C GLU A 84 12.59 11.66 -9.78
N ILE A 85 12.28 10.59 -10.50
CA ILE A 85 11.61 10.66 -11.80
C ILE A 85 10.11 10.56 -11.57
N PRO A 86 9.31 11.58 -11.96
CA PRO A 86 7.86 11.51 -11.84
C PRO A 86 7.30 10.35 -12.66
N ILE A 87 6.40 9.57 -12.05
CA ILE A 87 5.68 8.49 -12.73
C ILE A 87 4.18 8.76 -12.75
N ALA A 88 3.51 8.25 -13.76
CA ALA A 88 2.04 8.18 -13.82
C ALA A 88 1.58 6.78 -13.44
N TYR A 89 0.44 6.66 -12.79
CA TYR A 89 -0.11 5.38 -12.35
C TYR A 89 -1.50 5.15 -12.93
N LEU A 90 -1.65 4.09 -13.71
CA LEU A 90 -2.94 3.61 -14.21
C LEU A 90 -3.35 2.36 -13.41
N PRO A 91 -4.33 2.47 -12.49
CA PRO A 91 -4.67 1.39 -11.57
C PRO A 91 -5.37 0.24 -12.29
N ALA A 92 -4.84 -0.98 -12.09
CA ALA A 92 -5.35 -2.20 -12.69
C ALA A 92 -5.43 -3.37 -11.72
N GLY A 93 -5.10 -3.17 -10.44
CA GLY A 93 -5.18 -4.17 -9.37
C GLY A 93 -6.61 -4.44 -8.89
N THR A 94 -6.74 -5.33 -7.91
CA THR A 94 -8.04 -5.68 -7.29
C THR A 94 -8.46 -4.65 -6.24
N GLY A 95 -7.54 -4.19 -5.39
CA GLY A 95 -7.81 -3.24 -4.29
C GLY A 95 -7.77 -1.81 -4.77
N ASN A 96 -6.64 -1.39 -5.30
CA ASN A 96 -6.35 -0.04 -5.76
C ASN A 96 -6.69 1.01 -4.70
N ASP A 97 -6.25 0.77 -3.45
CA ASP A 97 -6.57 1.61 -2.31
C ASP A 97 -5.96 3.00 -2.46
N PHE A 98 -4.72 3.08 -2.96
CA PHE A 98 -4.07 4.33 -3.32
C PHE A 98 -4.84 5.12 -4.39
N ALA A 99 -5.22 4.46 -5.49
CA ALA A 99 -5.96 5.12 -6.57
C ALA A 99 -7.32 5.64 -6.10
N ARG A 100 -7.96 4.92 -5.18
CA ARG A 100 -9.23 5.31 -4.56
C ARG A 100 -9.07 6.54 -3.68
N GLU A 101 -8.02 6.60 -2.85
CA GLU A 101 -7.69 7.76 -2.02
C GLU A 101 -7.42 9.00 -2.88
N MET A 102 -6.59 8.83 -3.92
CA MET A 102 -6.20 9.91 -4.82
C MET A 102 -7.27 10.26 -5.87
N LYS A 103 -8.36 9.47 -5.94
CA LYS A 103 -9.43 9.61 -6.95
C LYS A 103 -8.90 9.60 -8.38
N LEU A 104 -7.92 8.74 -8.66
CA LEU A 104 -7.32 8.62 -9.98
C LEU A 104 -8.32 8.08 -10.99
N THR A 105 -8.20 8.54 -12.25
CA THR A 105 -9.08 8.07 -13.32
C THR A 105 -8.68 6.70 -13.85
N HIS A 106 -9.68 5.93 -14.28
CA HIS A 106 -9.50 4.69 -15.04
C HIS A 106 -9.80 4.90 -16.54
N ASP A 107 -10.28 6.09 -16.91
CA ASP A 107 -10.61 6.45 -18.30
C ASP A 107 -9.36 6.91 -19.04
N ILE A 108 -8.95 6.14 -20.04
CA ILE A 108 -7.67 6.35 -20.73
C ILE A 108 -7.60 7.68 -21.47
N PRO A 109 -8.63 8.15 -22.21
CA PRO A 109 -8.62 9.49 -22.79
C PRO A 109 -8.37 10.58 -21.74
N THR A 110 -9.07 10.54 -20.62
CA THR A 110 -8.90 11.48 -19.50
C THR A 110 -7.51 11.37 -18.89
N PHE A 111 -7.02 10.15 -18.67
CA PHE A 111 -5.68 9.86 -18.17
C PHE A 111 -4.59 10.51 -19.04
N ILE A 112 -4.64 10.31 -20.34
CA ILE A 112 -3.67 10.91 -21.28
C ILE A 112 -3.77 12.44 -21.28
N LYS A 113 -4.98 13.00 -21.25
CA LYS A 113 -5.19 14.44 -21.16
C LYS A 113 -4.57 15.04 -19.89
N HIS A 114 -4.75 14.40 -18.74
CA HIS A 114 -4.13 14.83 -17.50
C HIS A 114 -2.61 14.72 -17.57
N LEU A 115 -2.08 13.64 -18.13
CA LEU A 115 -0.63 13.46 -18.29
C LEU A 115 0.00 14.50 -19.21
N GLN A 116 -0.74 14.99 -20.23
CA GLN A 116 -0.31 16.09 -21.10
C GLN A 116 -0.23 17.43 -20.38
N ASN A 117 -1.06 17.64 -19.34
CA ASN A 117 -1.03 18.86 -18.53
C ASN A 117 0.18 18.92 -17.58
N GLU A 118 0.94 17.83 -17.46
CA GLU A 118 2.19 17.75 -16.68
C GLU A 118 2.07 18.16 -15.21
N THR A 119 0.87 18.05 -14.63
CA THR A 119 0.69 18.38 -13.22
C THR A 119 1.36 17.33 -12.35
N ILE A 120 2.46 17.72 -11.71
CA ILE A 120 3.20 16.89 -10.75
C ILE A 120 2.73 17.24 -9.34
N LYS A 121 2.48 16.21 -8.54
CA LYS A 121 2.26 16.33 -7.09
C LYS A 121 3.27 15.49 -6.34
N ASN A 122 3.64 15.96 -5.16
CA ASN A 122 4.43 15.18 -4.22
C ASN A 122 3.50 14.24 -3.45
N LEU A 123 3.67 12.96 -3.68
CA LEU A 123 3.02 11.88 -2.94
C LEU A 123 3.75 11.67 -1.62
N GLU A 124 3.07 11.73 -0.51
CA GLU A 124 3.63 11.33 0.79
C GLU A 124 3.66 9.80 0.89
N ILE A 125 4.79 9.27 1.30
CA ILE A 125 5.04 7.85 1.50
C ILE A 125 5.76 7.61 2.81
N ILE A 126 5.62 6.45 3.40
CA ILE A 126 6.33 6.04 4.60
C ILE A 126 7.61 5.31 4.17
N LEU A 127 8.78 5.94 4.37
CA LEU A 127 10.07 5.28 4.23
C LEU A 127 10.40 4.55 5.52
N TYR A 128 10.75 3.25 5.45
CA TYR A 128 11.16 2.50 6.62
C TYR A 128 12.53 1.84 6.48
N HIS A 129 13.17 1.64 7.62
CA HIS A 129 14.40 0.88 7.78
C HIS A 129 14.26 -0.07 8.97
N GLU A 130 14.24 -1.37 8.71
CA GLU A 130 14.36 -2.40 9.72
C GLU A 130 15.85 -2.69 9.98
N LYS A 131 16.32 -2.35 11.19
CA LYS A 131 17.75 -2.25 11.51
C LYS A 131 18.44 -3.61 11.68
N MET A 132 17.70 -4.63 12.14
CA MET A 132 18.25 -5.95 12.40
C MET A 132 18.55 -6.73 11.11
N SER A 133 17.63 -6.67 10.15
CA SER A 133 17.79 -7.31 8.84
C SER A 133 18.38 -6.38 7.78
N HIS A 134 18.61 -5.10 8.13
CA HIS A 134 19.01 -4.03 7.19
C HIS A 134 18.03 -3.81 6.04
N LYS A 135 16.79 -4.31 6.16
CA LYS A 135 15.75 -4.15 5.14
C LYS A 135 15.25 -2.71 5.11
N LYS A 136 15.30 -2.11 3.92
CA LYS A 136 14.72 -0.79 3.64
C LYS A 136 13.60 -0.94 2.64
N GLY A 137 12.58 -0.10 2.75
CA GLY A 137 11.47 -0.08 1.81
C GLY A 137 10.57 1.11 2.05
N ILE A 138 9.49 1.16 1.29
CA ILE A 138 8.45 2.17 1.44
C ILE A 138 7.09 1.53 1.65
N ALA A 139 6.18 2.25 2.27
CA ALA A 139 4.75 1.96 2.23
C ALA A 139 4.01 3.16 1.64
N ILE A 140 3.23 2.92 0.62
CA ILE A 140 2.36 3.93 -0.01
C ILE A 140 1.05 4.02 0.76
N ASN A 141 0.49 2.87 1.14
CA ASN A 141 -0.78 2.74 1.83
C ASN A 141 -0.58 2.55 3.34
N SER A 142 0.08 1.47 3.73
CA SER A 142 0.28 1.13 5.13
C SER A 142 1.40 0.12 5.36
N LEU A 143 1.93 0.15 6.57
CA LEU A 143 2.82 -0.86 7.12
C LEU A 143 2.27 -1.31 8.47
N GLY A 144 2.20 -2.60 8.73
CA GLY A 144 1.65 -3.08 10.00
C GLY A 144 2.18 -4.42 10.46
N PHE A 145 2.07 -4.63 11.77
CA PHE A 145 2.48 -5.82 12.49
C PHE A 145 1.27 -6.49 13.13
N GLY A 146 1.19 -7.80 13.00
CA GLY A 146 0.21 -8.58 13.72
C GLY A 146 -0.92 -9.09 12.83
N ILE A 147 -2.18 -8.89 13.25
CA ILE A 147 -3.34 -9.50 12.59
C ILE A 147 -3.53 -9.06 11.14
N ASP A 148 -3.18 -7.84 10.79
CA ASP A 148 -3.27 -7.33 9.42
C ASP A 148 -2.33 -8.10 8.48
N ALA A 149 -1.10 -8.35 8.92
CA ALA A 149 -0.15 -9.17 8.18
C ALA A 149 -0.62 -10.64 8.07
N ALA A 150 -1.22 -11.19 9.13
CA ALA A 150 -1.81 -12.52 9.10
C ALA A 150 -2.97 -12.62 8.10
N ILE A 151 -3.84 -11.61 8.04
CA ILE A 151 -4.94 -11.55 7.05
C ILE A 151 -4.39 -11.46 5.62
N CYS A 152 -3.37 -10.63 5.37
CA CYS A 152 -2.72 -10.54 4.07
C CYS A 152 -2.13 -11.89 3.64
N GLN A 153 -1.49 -12.60 4.57
CA GLN A 153 -0.92 -13.93 4.32
C GLN A 153 -2.01 -14.95 3.95
N LEU A 154 -3.12 -14.99 4.69
CA LEU A 154 -4.25 -15.89 4.40
C LEU A 154 -4.87 -15.59 3.03
N ASN A 155 -5.05 -14.32 2.67
CA ASN A 155 -5.57 -13.93 1.37
C ASN A 155 -4.67 -14.39 0.22
N THR A 156 -3.35 -14.28 0.39
CA THR A 156 -2.37 -14.75 -0.60
C THR A 156 -2.46 -16.27 -0.83
N PHE A 157 -2.63 -17.06 0.23
CA PHE A 157 -2.81 -18.52 0.14
C PHE A 157 -4.16 -18.89 -0.49
N GLN A 158 -5.25 -18.20 -0.14
CA GLN A 158 -6.58 -18.50 -0.67
C GLN A 158 -6.70 -18.14 -2.16
N VAL A 159 -6.10 -17.07 -2.61
CA VAL A 159 -6.06 -16.71 -4.04
C VAL A 159 -5.28 -17.74 -4.85
N LYS A 160 -4.21 -18.33 -4.30
CA LYS A 160 -3.44 -19.40 -4.96
C LYS A 160 -4.19 -20.74 -4.98
N SER A 161 -5.05 -21.02 -3.99
CA SER A 161 -5.68 -22.33 -3.81
C SER A 161 -7.09 -22.46 -4.40
N GLN A 162 -7.81 -21.38 -4.61
CA GLN A 162 -9.18 -21.41 -5.14
C GLN A 162 -9.48 -20.21 -6.04
N LYS A 163 -9.91 -20.50 -7.28
CA LYS A 163 -10.55 -19.54 -8.22
C LYS A 163 -11.95 -19.08 -7.75
N LYS A 164 -12.19 -18.94 -6.46
CA LYS A 164 -13.48 -18.40 -5.98
C LYS A 164 -13.36 -16.88 -5.90
N ARG A 165 -14.00 -16.22 -6.86
CA ARG A 165 -14.43 -14.84 -6.77
C ARG A 165 -15.16 -14.66 -5.44
N PHE A 166 -14.49 -14.11 -4.43
CA PHE A 166 -15.20 -13.55 -3.29
C PHE A 166 -16.03 -12.39 -3.83
N GLY A 167 -17.35 -12.58 -3.83
CA GLY A 167 -18.27 -11.50 -4.20
C GLY A 167 -18.03 -10.29 -3.34
N LEU A 168 -18.29 -9.11 -3.91
CA LEU A 168 -18.16 -7.76 -3.37
C LEU A 168 -18.94 -7.47 -2.07
N ASN A 169 -19.21 -8.47 -1.25
CA ASN A 169 -19.96 -8.31 -0.01
C ASN A 169 -18.98 -7.97 1.14
N LYS A 170 -19.08 -6.75 1.69
CA LYS A 170 -18.25 -6.28 2.82
C LYS A 170 -18.23 -7.24 4.00
N LEU A 171 -19.26 -8.07 4.18
CA LEU A 171 -19.35 -9.11 5.21
C LEU A 171 -18.40 -10.30 4.98
N SER A 172 -17.91 -10.51 3.76
CA SER A 172 -16.97 -11.60 3.47
C SER A 172 -15.60 -11.42 4.14
N TYR A 173 -15.27 -10.20 4.56
CA TYR A 173 -14.04 -9.93 5.32
C TYR A 173 -14.08 -10.41 6.77
N LEU A 174 -15.28 -10.65 7.34
CA LEU A 174 -15.41 -11.05 8.74
C LEU A 174 -14.83 -12.44 9.02
N THR A 175 -15.03 -13.39 8.11
CA THR A 175 -14.55 -14.77 8.30
C THR A 175 -13.00 -14.85 8.35
N PRO A 176 -12.26 -14.28 7.39
CA PRO A 176 -10.80 -14.24 7.47
C PRO A 176 -10.27 -13.50 8.71
N ILE A 177 -10.94 -12.41 9.15
CA ILE A 177 -10.56 -11.68 10.35
C ILE A 177 -10.74 -12.54 11.60
N ILE A 178 -11.87 -13.23 11.74
CA ILE A 178 -12.12 -14.11 12.90
C ILE A 178 -11.14 -15.30 12.90
N ASP A 179 -10.85 -15.86 11.74
CA ASP A 179 -9.92 -16.98 11.61
C ASP A 179 -8.48 -16.55 11.94
N ALA A 180 -8.02 -15.44 11.39
CA ALA A 180 -6.73 -14.84 11.74
C ALA A 180 -6.66 -14.54 13.25
N PHE A 181 -7.74 -14.00 13.84
CA PHE A 181 -7.80 -13.68 15.25
C PHE A 181 -7.64 -14.91 16.15
N LYS A 182 -8.21 -16.05 15.81
CA LYS A 182 -8.10 -17.29 16.61
C LYS A 182 -6.68 -17.84 16.68
N HIS A 183 -5.90 -17.63 15.63
CA HIS A 183 -4.55 -18.17 15.49
C HIS A 183 -3.45 -17.14 15.78
N HIS A 184 -3.82 -15.85 15.89
CA HIS A 184 -2.85 -14.79 16.12
C HIS A 184 -2.51 -14.64 17.60
N GLN A 185 -1.19 -14.66 17.91
CA GLN A 185 -0.70 -14.38 19.25
C GLN A 185 -0.58 -12.87 19.47
N LYS A 186 -1.04 -12.42 20.63
CA LYS A 186 -0.84 -11.02 21.05
C LYS A 186 0.64 -10.78 21.35
N PHE A 187 1.09 -9.57 21.06
CA PHE A 187 2.50 -9.22 21.21
C PHE A 187 2.70 -7.92 21.99
N GLN A 188 3.92 -7.74 22.50
CA GLN A 188 4.37 -6.50 23.13
C GLN A 188 5.17 -5.69 22.10
N ALA A 189 4.97 -4.38 22.09
CA ALA A 189 5.76 -3.45 21.29
C ALA A 189 6.20 -2.24 22.12
N SER A 190 7.42 -1.78 21.89
CA SER A 190 7.88 -0.47 22.32
C SER A 190 7.72 0.48 21.15
N ILE A 191 6.97 1.55 21.32
CA ILE A 191 6.61 2.51 20.26
C ILE A 191 7.08 3.89 20.71
N GLN A 192 7.84 4.56 19.86
CA GLN A 192 8.19 5.97 20.00
C GLN A 192 7.64 6.75 18.79
N ILE A 193 6.91 7.80 19.06
CA ILE A 193 6.28 8.66 18.06
C ILE A 193 6.96 10.01 18.14
N ASP A 194 7.52 10.46 17.01
CA ASP A 194 8.30 11.69 16.90
C ASP A 194 9.35 11.79 18.04
N ASP A 195 9.35 12.87 18.80
CA ASP A 195 10.27 13.09 19.94
C ASP A 195 9.64 12.75 21.29
N GLU A 196 8.47 12.06 21.30
CA GLU A 196 7.79 11.67 22.52
C GLU A 196 8.53 10.52 23.25
N PRO A 197 8.30 10.36 24.57
CA PRO A 197 8.84 9.22 25.30
C PRO A 197 8.37 7.88 24.75
N VAL A 198 9.24 6.86 24.82
CA VAL A 198 8.89 5.49 24.42
C VAL A 198 7.72 4.97 25.24
N GLN A 199 6.68 4.51 24.58
CA GLN A 199 5.53 3.86 25.19
C GLN A 199 5.63 2.35 25.00
N ILE A 200 5.32 1.58 26.06
CA ILE A 200 5.21 0.13 25.97
C ILE A 200 3.74 -0.22 25.82
N ALA A 201 3.41 -0.84 24.70
CA ALA A 201 2.08 -1.35 24.42
C ALA A 201 2.06 -2.86 24.55
N ASP A 202 1.24 -3.38 25.47
CA ASP A 202 1.08 -4.80 25.73
C ASP A 202 -0.17 -5.37 25.08
N LYS A 203 -0.19 -6.68 24.88
CA LYS A 203 -1.32 -7.44 24.34
C LYS A 203 -1.85 -6.86 23.03
N ASN A 204 -0.93 -6.39 22.17
CA ASN A 204 -1.32 -5.85 20.87
C ASN A 204 -1.81 -6.95 19.95
N LEU A 205 -2.87 -6.65 19.24
CA LEU A 205 -3.38 -7.40 18.11
C LEU A 205 -2.83 -6.82 16.79
N LEU A 206 -2.65 -5.49 16.76
CA LEU A 206 -2.17 -4.71 15.63
C LEU A 206 -1.33 -3.53 16.13
N VAL A 207 -0.20 -3.30 15.50
CA VAL A 207 0.51 -2.02 15.49
C VAL A 207 0.75 -1.67 14.03
N GLY A 208 0.23 -0.54 13.54
CA GLY A 208 0.31 -0.19 12.13
C GLY A 208 0.51 1.31 11.91
N LEU A 209 1.13 1.63 10.78
CA LEU A 209 1.34 2.96 10.25
C LEU A 209 0.48 3.10 9.00
N PHE A 210 -0.42 4.08 8.98
CA PHE A 210 -1.39 4.26 7.90
C PHE A 210 -1.22 5.64 7.26
N ASN A 211 -0.97 5.64 5.97
CA ASN A 211 -0.70 6.86 5.20
C ASN A 211 -1.99 7.49 4.64
N HIS A 212 -3.05 6.70 4.52
CA HIS A 212 -4.38 7.15 4.12
C HIS A 212 -5.49 6.23 4.66
N SER A 213 -6.75 6.60 4.39
CA SER A 213 -7.90 5.99 5.04
C SER A 213 -8.21 4.56 4.61
N TYR A 214 -7.89 4.18 3.36
CA TYR A 214 -8.27 2.89 2.79
C TYR A 214 -7.25 1.80 3.10
N PHE A 215 -7.78 0.61 3.38
CA PHE A 215 -7.01 -0.59 3.69
C PHE A 215 -7.76 -1.84 3.21
N GLY A 216 -7.03 -2.83 2.68
CA GLY A 216 -7.59 -4.15 2.35
C GLY A 216 -8.65 -4.16 1.26
N GLY A 217 -8.55 -3.28 0.25
CA GLY A 217 -9.45 -3.26 -0.90
C GLY A 217 -10.73 -2.45 -0.69
N GLY A 218 -10.62 -1.30 -0.05
CA GLY A 218 -11.67 -0.29 0.03
C GLY A 218 -12.37 -0.15 1.38
N ILE A 219 -11.84 -0.76 2.45
CA ILE A 219 -12.30 -0.50 3.82
C ILE A 219 -11.62 0.77 4.32
N GLN A 220 -12.39 1.75 4.81
CA GLN A 220 -11.85 2.92 5.47
C GLN A 220 -11.55 2.61 6.94
N PHE A 221 -10.41 1.93 7.17
CA PHE A 221 -10.02 1.51 8.52
C PHE A 221 -9.52 2.69 9.38
N VAL A 222 -8.84 3.66 8.80
CA VAL A 222 -8.40 4.87 9.51
C VAL A 222 -9.00 6.11 8.84
N PRO A 223 -10.28 6.45 9.12
CA PRO A 223 -11.01 7.49 8.37
C PRO A 223 -10.39 8.89 8.43
N THR A 224 -9.55 9.14 9.44
CA THR A 224 -8.84 10.42 9.62
C THR A 224 -7.53 10.51 8.86
N ALA A 225 -6.93 9.38 8.49
CA ALA A 225 -5.72 9.37 7.69
C ALA A 225 -6.04 9.85 6.27
N LYS A 226 -5.24 10.77 5.77
CA LYS A 226 -5.40 11.37 4.44
C LYS A 226 -4.04 11.52 3.79
N GLN A 227 -3.97 11.23 2.51
CA GLN A 227 -2.80 11.50 1.71
C GLN A 227 -2.47 13.01 1.73
N ASN A 228 -1.19 13.36 1.80
CA ASN A 228 -0.69 14.73 1.84
C ASN A 228 -1.19 15.55 3.05
N SER A 229 -1.32 14.90 4.20
CA SER A 229 -1.66 15.55 5.47
C SER A 229 -0.45 15.93 6.31
N HIS A 230 0.77 15.71 5.79
CA HIS A 230 2.05 15.92 6.44
C HIS A 230 2.29 15.04 7.67
N HIS A 231 1.55 13.95 7.78
CA HIS A 231 1.69 12.94 8.81
C HIS A 231 1.06 11.62 8.36
N PHE A 232 1.48 10.53 8.96
CA PHE A 232 0.76 9.25 8.94
C PHE A 232 0.13 8.98 10.31
N GLU A 233 -0.83 8.07 10.35
CA GLU A 233 -1.46 7.65 11.61
C GLU A 233 -0.78 6.39 12.14
N VAL A 234 -0.32 6.43 13.39
CA VAL A 234 0.09 5.25 14.16
C VAL A 234 -1.14 4.69 14.85
N VAL A 235 -1.48 3.44 14.56
CA VAL A 235 -2.65 2.77 15.12
C VAL A 235 -2.22 1.59 15.96
N VAL A 236 -2.78 1.49 17.16
CA VAL A 236 -2.58 0.37 18.07
C VAL A 236 -3.93 -0.24 18.44
N ALA A 237 -4.12 -1.52 18.13
CA ALA A 237 -5.25 -2.30 18.62
C ALA A 237 -4.77 -3.24 19.72
N ARG A 238 -5.22 -3.02 20.96
CA ARG A 238 -4.77 -3.78 22.15
C ARG A 238 -5.95 -4.32 22.98
N ASP A 239 -5.68 -5.37 23.74
CA ASP A 239 -6.68 -6.03 24.61
C ASP A 239 -7.99 -6.40 23.88
N VAL A 240 -7.91 -6.58 22.56
CA VAL A 240 -9.06 -6.92 21.72
C VAL A 240 -9.47 -8.36 21.99
N THR A 241 -10.77 -8.58 22.18
CA THR A 241 -11.41 -9.90 22.30
C THR A 241 -12.33 -10.14 21.11
N THR A 242 -12.76 -11.39 20.87
CA THR A 242 -13.75 -11.71 19.83
C THR A 242 -15.02 -10.88 19.97
N LYS A 243 -15.47 -10.62 21.21
CA LYS A 243 -16.65 -9.78 21.49
C LYS A 243 -16.41 -8.33 21.03
N VAL A 244 -15.21 -7.81 21.23
CA VAL A 244 -14.84 -6.43 20.78
C VAL A 244 -14.82 -6.38 19.25
N ILE A 245 -14.24 -7.38 18.58
CA ILE A 245 -14.22 -7.45 17.10
C ILE A 245 -15.66 -7.42 16.55
N LEU A 246 -16.52 -8.33 17.04
CA LEU A 246 -17.90 -8.42 16.57
C LEU A 246 -18.68 -7.13 16.78
N LYS A 247 -18.45 -6.42 17.90
CA LYS A 247 -19.10 -5.13 18.19
C LYS A 247 -18.51 -3.98 17.37
N ALA A 248 -17.19 -3.97 17.14
CA ALA A 248 -16.51 -2.91 16.41
C ALA A 248 -16.74 -3.02 14.88
N PHE A 249 -16.92 -4.22 14.36
CA PHE A 249 -17.00 -4.50 12.93
C PHE A 249 -18.05 -3.66 12.17
N PRO A 250 -19.31 -3.49 12.66
CA PRO A 250 -20.27 -2.60 12.02
C PRO A 250 -19.78 -1.14 11.96
N PHE A 251 -19.09 -0.66 13.00
CA PHE A 251 -18.56 0.70 13.03
C PHE A 251 -17.39 0.89 12.06
N ILE A 252 -16.56 -0.14 11.87
CA ILE A 252 -15.49 -0.12 10.85
C ILE A 252 -16.09 -0.05 9.45
N LEU A 253 -17.13 -0.85 9.15
CA LEU A 253 -17.66 -0.97 7.79
C LEU A 253 -18.57 0.17 7.37
N TRP A 254 -19.41 0.67 8.29
CA TRP A 254 -20.51 1.60 7.95
C TRP A 254 -20.37 2.96 8.60
N ASN A 255 -20.18 3.02 9.91
CA ASN A 255 -20.24 4.29 10.65
C ASN A 255 -18.89 4.98 10.81
N LYS A 256 -17.76 4.26 10.61
CA LYS A 256 -16.37 4.77 10.71
C LYS A 256 -16.05 5.42 12.06
N GLN A 257 -16.78 5.07 13.13
CA GLN A 257 -16.67 5.61 14.49
C GLN A 257 -16.03 4.62 15.47
N HIS A 258 -15.29 3.64 14.98
CA HIS A 258 -14.73 2.58 15.82
C HIS A 258 -13.65 3.07 16.79
N PHE A 259 -12.86 4.10 16.44
CA PHE A 259 -11.90 4.70 17.38
C PHE A 259 -12.61 5.39 18.55
N GLU A 260 -13.65 6.16 18.28
CA GLU A 260 -14.42 6.88 19.30
C GLU A 260 -15.27 5.94 20.17
N ARG A 261 -15.75 4.83 19.60
CA ARG A 261 -16.59 3.86 20.30
C ARG A 261 -15.78 2.85 21.13
N PHE A 262 -14.53 2.61 20.76
CA PHE A 262 -13.66 1.64 21.42
C PHE A 262 -12.30 2.23 21.83
N PRO A 263 -12.25 3.40 22.51
CA PRO A 263 -10.99 4.13 22.78
C PRO A 263 -10.02 3.37 23.68
N ASN A 264 -10.48 2.40 24.47
CA ASN A 264 -9.63 1.55 25.31
C ASN A 264 -8.92 0.45 24.50
N HIS A 265 -9.42 0.14 23.30
CA HIS A 265 -8.93 -0.95 22.46
C HIS A 265 -8.28 -0.48 21.17
N LEU A 266 -8.74 0.65 20.63
CA LEU A 266 -8.27 1.22 19.37
C LEU A 266 -7.74 2.62 19.62
N LEU A 267 -6.42 2.73 19.57
CA LEU A 267 -5.70 3.98 19.78
C LEU A 267 -5.13 4.44 18.45
N LYS A 268 -5.09 5.74 18.23
CA LYS A 268 -4.43 6.34 17.07
C LYS A 268 -3.76 7.65 17.45
N GLN A 269 -2.65 7.94 16.78
CA GLN A 269 -1.87 9.17 16.95
C GLN A 269 -1.20 9.52 15.64
N THR A 270 -1.18 10.80 15.29
CA THR A 270 -0.45 11.31 14.11
C THR A 270 1.05 11.31 14.38
N ALA A 271 1.84 11.05 13.33
CA ALA A 271 3.29 11.01 13.41
C ALA A 271 3.95 11.44 12.08
N THR A 272 5.13 12.01 12.16
CA THR A 272 6.06 12.18 11.02
C THR A 272 7.18 11.15 11.06
N LYS A 273 7.45 10.62 12.26
CA LYS A 273 8.43 9.56 12.51
C LYS A 273 7.90 8.60 13.56
N ALA A 274 8.19 7.32 13.38
CA ALA A 274 7.89 6.29 14.39
C ALA A 274 9.04 5.28 14.50
N CYS A 275 9.35 4.88 15.75
CA CYS A 275 10.26 3.77 16.01
C CYS A 275 9.47 2.66 16.70
N ILE A 276 9.55 1.43 16.18
CA ILE A 276 8.81 0.28 16.68
C ILE A 276 9.78 -0.85 16.98
N LYS A 277 9.77 -1.37 18.22
CA LYS A 277 10.58 -2.52 18.61
C LYS A 277 9.68 -3.65 19.11
N ILE A 278 9.88 -4.85 18.56
CA ILE A 278 9.17 -6.07 18.95
C ILE A 278 10.21 -7.16 19.17
N LYS A 279 10.17 -7.79 20.35
CA LYS A 279 11.18 -8.78 20.79
C LYS A 279 10.71 -10.23 20.67
N GLN A 280 9.79 -10.51 19.76
CA GLN A 280 9.27 -11.85 19.51
C GLN A 280 9.01 -12.04 18.01
N PRO A 281 8.92 -13.28 17.49
CA PRO A 281 8.58 -13.55 16.10
C PRO A 281 7.26 -12.89 15.72
N ILE A 282 7.25 -12.18 14.57
CA ILE A 282 6.09 -11.41 14.11
C ILE A 282 6.05 -11.32 12.59
N LEU A 283 4.85 -11.28 12.05
CA LEU A 283 4.61 -10.93 10.65
C LEU A 283 4.45 -9.41 10.51
N MET A 284 5.07 -8.87 9.48
CA MET A 284 4.89 -7.49 9.02
C MET A 284 4.28 -7.52 7.62
N GLN A 285 3.30 -6.68 7.37
CA GLN A 285 2.86 -6.38 6.02
C GLN A 285 3.31 -4.97 5.60
N THR A 286 3.57 -4.77 4.31
CA THR A 286 3.80 -3.48 3.66
C THR A 286 3.00 -3.49 2.36
N ASP A 287 1.97 -2.65 2.27
CA ASP A 287 1.06 -2.57 1.11
C ASP A 287 0.49 -3.95 0.67
N GLY A 288 0.28 -4.86 1.65
CA GLY A 288 -0.22 -6.20 1.43
C GLY A 288 0.84 -7.30 1.23
N GLU A 289 2.11 -6.94 1.05
CA GLU A 289 3.22 -7.90 0.98
C GLU A 289 3.71 -8.28 2.39
N VAL A 290 3.83 -9.59 2.67
CA VAL A 290 4.12 -10.11 4.00
C VAL A 290 5.55 -10.57 4.13
N THR A 291 6.20 -10.18 5.23
CA THR A 291 7.54 -10.62 5.63
C THR A 291 7.51 -11.06 7.09
N SER A 292 8.25 -12.14 7.44
CA SER A 292 8.41 -12.59 8.82
C SER A 292 9.72 -12.07 9.41
N PHE A 293 9.70 -11.73 10.71
CA PHE A 293 10.87 -11.32 11.49
C PHE A 293 10.89 -12.07 12.82
N GLU A 294 12.08 -12.44 13.30
CA GLU A 294 12.27 -12.99 14.66
C GLU A 294 12.17 -11.88 15.71
N THR A 295 12.71 -10.72 15.40
CA THR A 295 12.61 -9.49 16.19
C THR A 295 12.57 -8.31 15.26
N VAL A 296 12.06 -7.16 15.73
CA VAL A 296 11.95 -5.93 14.93
C VAL A 296 12.60 -4.77 15.68
N ASP A 297 13.42 -3.99 14.98
CA ASP A 297 13.83 -2.62 15.35
C ASP A 297 13.66 -1.74 14.11
N LEU A 298 12.43 -1.26 13.91
CA LEU A 298 12.03 -0.51 12.73
C LEU A 298 11.97 0.97 13.03
N GLU A 299 12.57 1.75 12.14
CA GLU A 299 12.41 3.20 12.06
C GLU A 299 11.64 3.54 10.77
N ALA A 300 10.58 4.33 10.91
CA ALA A 300 9.76 4.82 9.81
C ALA A 300 9.67 6.33 9.86
N LYS A 301 9.66 6.98 8.69
CA LYS A 301 9.49 8.42 8.56
C LYS A 301 8.75 8.78 7.29
N LEU A 302 8.08 9.92 7.34
CA LEU A 302 7.44 10.48 6.16
C LEU A 302 8.50 10.98 5.16
N MET A 303 8.27 10.72 3.88
CA MET A 303 9.00 11.33 2.77
C MET A 303 8.05 11.63 1.62
N THR A 304 8.50 12.40 0.64
CA THR A 304 7.70 12.70 -0.55
C THR A 304 8.33 12.10 -1.80
N TYR A 305 7.49 11.77 -2.78
CA TYR A 305 7.87 11.28 -4.09
C TYR A 305 7.02 11.93 -5.19
N PRO A 306 7.61 12.43 -6.31
CA PRO A 306 6.84 13.09 -7.36
C PRO A 306 6.05 12.09 -8.21
N ILE A 307 4.76 12.38 -8.44
CA ILE A 307 3.91 11.65 -9.37
C ILE A 307 3.15 12.61 -10.29
N TYR A 308 2.82 12.16 -11.51
CA TYR A 308 1.82 12.84 -12.34
C TYR A 308 0.42 12.56 -11.78
N LEU A 309 -0.34 13.61 -11.56
CA LEU A 309 -1.74 13.48 -11.15
C LEU A 309 -2.59 13.19 -12.39
N THR A 310 -3.12 11.96 -12.46
CA THR A 310 -3.87 11.47 -13.60
C THR A 310 -5.32 11.11 -13.25
#